data_11050a06492550f2b0c93a2cb0645ea3
#
_entry.id   11050a06492550f2b0c93a2cb0645ea3
#
_cell.length_a   1.000
_cell.length_b   1.000
_cell.length_c   1.000
_cell.angle_alpha   90.00
_cell.angle_beta   90.00
_cell.angle_gamma   90.00
#
_symmetry.space_group_name_H-M   'P 1'
#
loop_
_entity.id
_entity.type
_entity.pdbx_description
1 polymer ?
#
loop_
_entity_poly.entity_id
_entity_poly.type
_entity_poly.pdbx_seq_one_letter_code
_entity_poly.pdbx_strand_id
1 'polypeptide(L)'
;MVGWSDLPADLSDHGMIARLSAYLPQDAVVVSPDLIRAAATATAVQAERRRLPHDPQLREMHFGAWELRSHTEVEAETPDLIRAFWDTPGAVRPPDGESWTDLNTRVWAATDRLTADFPGRNIVVVAHFGAILSAVQRACGLTPLQAFSHRIDNFSVTDMTLGPQGWQIGRINHIV
;
A
#
# COMPACT_ATOMS: atom_id res chain seq x y z
N MET A 1 -2.16 12.41 -9.49
CA MET A 1 -2.26 11.01 -9.02
C MET A 1 -1.05 10.22 -9.52
N VAL A 2 -0.49 9.33 -8.70
CA VAL A 2 0.67 8.50 -9.08
C VAL A 2 0.38 7.07 -8.65
N GLY A 3 0.07 6.23 -9.58
CA GLY A 3 -0.21 4.81 -9.37
C GLY A 3 0.90 3.93 -9.91
N TRP A 4 0.77 3.49 -11.16
CA TRP A 4 1.75 2.63 -11.80
C TRP A 4 2.86 3.39 -12.54
N SER A 5 2.75 4.71 -12.66
CA SER A 5 3.87 5.53 -13.15
C SER A 5 5.08 5.33 -12.27
N ASP A 6 6.21 4.98 -12.89
CA ASP A 6 7.40 4.50 -12.18
C ASP A 6 8.34 5.66 -11.84
N LEU A 7 8.02 6.37 -10.76
CA LEU A 7 8.80 7.49 -10.23
C LEU A 7 9.70 7.02 -9.07
N PRO A 8 10.92 7.59 -8.91
CA PRO A 8 11.81 7.26 -7.81
C PRO A 8 11.28 7.80 -6.47
N ALA A 9 11.68 7.17 -5.36
CA ALA A 9 11.51 7.71 -4.03
C ALA A 9 12.67 8.66 -3.68
N ASP A 10 12.40 9.68 -2.87
CA ASP A 10 13.45 10.41 -2.17
C ASP A 10 13.86 9.61 -0.92
N LEU A 11 15.08 9.11 -0.93
CA LEU A 11 15.69 8.34 0.15
C LEU A 11 16.86 9.08 0.81
N SER A 12 16.88 10.40 0.70
CA SER A 12 17.99 11.25 1.22
C SER A 12 18.00 11.35 2.76
N ASP A 13 16.86 11.14 3.44
CA ASP A 13 16.81 11.08 4.91
C ASP A 13 17.30 9.70 5.42
N HIS A 14 18.63 9.53 5.41
CA HIS A 14 19.27 8.31 5.91
C HIS A 14 19.01 8.07 7.40
N GLY A 15 18.78 9.13 8.17
CA GLY A 15 18.44 9.02 9.60
C GLY A 15 17.07 8.38 9.81
N MET A 16 16.06 8.80 9.07
CA MET A 16 14.73 8.21 9.09
C MET A 16 14.79 6.75 8.64
N ILE A 17 15.47 6.45 7.54
CA ILE A 17 15.62 5.07 7.03
C ILE A 17 16.28 4.17 8.06
N ALA A 18 17.34 4.63 8.73
CA ALA A 18 18.03 3.85 9.76
C ALA A 18 17.12 3.57 10.96
N ARG A 19 16.38 4.57 11.46
CA ARG A 19 15.40 4.36 12.55
C ARG A 19 14.31 3.37 12.14
N LEU A 20 13.73 3.53 10.97
CA LEU A 20 12.72 2.62 10.45
C LEU A 20 13.26 1.18 10.33
N SER A 21 14.44 1.00 9.75
CA SER A 21 15.07 -0.31 9.65
C SER A 21 15.34 -0.96 11.02
N ALA A 22 15.76 -0.19 12.01
CA ALA A 22 15.97 -0.68 13.37
C ALA A 22 14.66 -1.06 14.08
N TYR A 23 13.58 -0.31 13.79
CA TYR A 23 12.25 -0.53 14.37
C TYR A 23 11.58 -1.81 13.84
N LEU A 24 11.74 -2.14 12.56
CA LEU A 24 11.12 -3.30 11.94
C LEU A 24 11.64 -4.62 12.55
N PRO A 25 10.80 -5.69 12.67
CA PRO A 25 11.22 -6.98 13.23
C PRO A 25 12.43 -7.56 12.49
N GLN A 26 13.47 -7.95 13.22
CA GLN A 26 14.75 -8.40 12.63
C GLN A 26 14.65 -9.76 11.94
N ASP A 27 13.74 -10.63 12.38
CA ASP A 27 13.49 -11.96 11.84
C ASP A 27 12.47 -11.98 10.68
N ALA A 28 12.03 -10.80 10.22
CA ALA A 28 11.04 -10.68 9.16
C ALA A 28 11.58 -11.11 7.79
N VAL A 29 10.67 -11.49 6.90
CA VAL A 29 10.90 -11.45 5.46
C VAL A 29 10.42 -10.10 4.90
N VAL A 30 11.08 -9.59 3.85
CA VAL A 30 10.75 -8.30 3.25
C VAL A 30 10.26 -8.52 1.83
N VAL A 31 9.12 -7.95 1.49
CA VAL A 31 8.55 -7.96 0.14
C VAL A 31 8.13 -6.56 -0.28
N SER A 32 8.17 -6.29 -1.57
CA SER A 32 7.60 -5.07 -2.17
C SER A 32 7.08 -5.37 -3.57
N PRO A 33 6.23 -4.54 -4.13
CA PRO A 33 6.03 -4.52 -5.57
C PRO A 33 7.31 -4.10 -6.30
N ASP A 34 7.25 -4.18 -7.61
CA ASP A 34 8.35 -3.89 -8.53
C ASP A 34 8.47 -2.40 -8.91
N LEU A 35 7.53 -1.54 -8.53
CA LEU A 35 7.65 -0.09 -8.72
C LEU A 35 8.90 0.44 -8.01
N ILE A 36 9.74 1.18 -8.74
CA ILE A 36 11.08 1.55 -8.29
C ILE A 36 11.11 2.23 -6.93
N ARG A 37 10.12 3.08 -6.61
CA ARG A 37 10.02 3.74 -5.31
C ARG A 37 9.85 2.77 -4.14
N ALA A 38 9.01 1.74 -4.31
CA ALA A 38 8.81 0.72 -3.28
C ALA A 38 9.98 -0.27 -3.23
N ALA A 39 10.50 -0.68 -4.38
CA ALA A 39 11.65 -1.58 -4.46
C ALA A 39 12.91 -0.97 -3.84
N ALA A 40 13.21 0.30 -4.13
CA ALA A 40 14.33 1.03 -3.56
C ALA A 40 14.17 1.26 -2.04
N THR A 41 12.97 1.65 -1.59
CA THR A 41 12.67 1.79 -0.15
C THR A 41 12.84 0.46 0.57
N ALA A 42 12.33 -0.63 0.01
CA ALA A 42 12.48 -1.95 0.61
C ALA A 42 13.95 -2.37 0.72
N THR A 43 14.77 -2.05 -0.28
CA THR A 43 16.22 -2.29 -0.24
C THR A 43 16.88 -1.45 0.86
N ALA A 44 16.49 -0.19 1.00
CA ALA A 44 17.06 0.70 2.00
C ALA A 44 16.75 0.28 3.46
N VAL A 45 15.57 -0.31 3.72
CA VAL A 45 15.17 -0.74 5.06
C VAL A 45 15.43 -2.23 5.33
N GLN A 46 15.87 -2.99 4.35
CA GLN A 46 15.99 -4.45 4.41
C GLN A 46 16.96 -4.94 5.50
N ALA A 47 18.13 -4.30 5.67
CA ALA A 47 19.23 -4.78 6.51
C ALA A 47 19.54 -6.27 6.19
N GLU A 48 19.66 -7.14 7.22
CA GLU A 48 19.96 -8.58 7.07
C GLU A 48 18.71 -9.45 6.81
N ARG A 49 17.52 -8.82 6.67
CA ARG A 49 16.26 -9.56 6.46
C ARG A 49 16.24 -10.20 5.07
N ARG A 50 15.68 -11.41 5.00
CA ARG A 50 15.51 -12.11 3.74
C ARG A 50 14.56 -11.32 2.82
N ARG A 51 15.06 -10.94 1.65
CA ARG A 51 14.27 -10.32 0.57
C ARG A 51 13.56 -11.39 -0.25
N LEU A 52 12.25 -11.21 -0.45
CA LEU A 52 11.45 -12.01 -1.36
C LEU A 52 11.47 -11.39 -2.77
N PRO A 53 11.14 -12.16 -3.82
CA PRO A 53 10.88 -11.60 -5.14
C PRO A 53 9.81 -10.51 -5.09
N HIS A 54 9.86 -9.58 -6.03
CA HIS A 54 8.82 -8.56 -6.16
C HIS A 54 7.45 -9.18 -6.41
N ASP A 55 6.43 -8.60 -5.81
CA ASP A 55 5.03 -9.00 -6.00
C ASP A 55 4.22 -7.86 -6.63
N PRO A 56 3.96 -7.89 -7.94
CA PRO A 56 3.18 -6.84 -8.62
C PRO A 56 1.75 -6.67 -8.06
N GLN A 57 1.20 -7.67 -7.36
CA GLN A 57 -0.11 -7.57 -6.73
C GLN A 57 -0.14 -6.58 -5.56
N LEU A 58 1.03 -6.15 -5.07
CA LEU A 58 1.20 -5.14 -4.02
C LEU A 58 1.43 -3.73 -4.56
N ARG A 59 1.37 -3.52 -5.89
CA ARG A 59 1.46 -2.19 -6.50
C ARG A 59 0.36 -1.26 -5.98
N GLU A 60 0.59 0.04 -6.14
CA GLU A 60 -0.44 1.06 -5.95
C GLU A 60 -1.61 0.86 -6.93
N MET A 61 -2.75 1.50 -6.66
CA MET A 61 -3.86 1.56 -7.59
C MET A 61 -3.39 2.09 -8.95
N HIS A 62 -3.83 1.43 -10.03
CA HIS A 62 -3.60 1.92 -11.39
C HIS A 62 -4.59 3.02 -11.70
N PHE A 63 -4.11 4.25 -11.86
CA PHE A 63 -4.98 5.39 -12.16
C PHE A 63 -5.28 5.57 -13.65
N GLY A 64 -4.81 4.67 -14.53
CA GLY A 64 -5.13 4.70 -15.97
C GLY A 64 -4.85 6.06 -16.61
N ALA A 65 -5.84 6.62 -17.29
CA ALA A 65 -5.72 7.94 -17.92
C ALA A 65 -5.51 9.12 -16.96
N TRP A 66 -5.63 8.89 -15.64
CA TRP A 66 -5.38 9.91 -14.62
C TRP A 66 -3.95 9.91 -14.08
N GLU A 67 -3.09 8.97 -14.53
CA GLU A 67 -1.69 8.91 -14.12
C GLU A 67 -0.97 10.24 -14.38
N LEU A 68 -0.16 10.68 -13.40
CA LEU A 68 0.65 11.91 -13.43
C LEU A 68 -0.16 13.21 -13.55
N ARG A 69 -1.47 13.15 -13.37
CA ARG A 69 -2.35 14.32 -13.41
C ARG A 69 -2.79 14.73 -12.00
N SER A 70 -3.00 16.01 -11.79
CA SER A 70 -3.60 16.53 -10.57
C SER A 70 -5.11 16.27 -10.54
N HIS A 71 -5.70 16.33 -9.34
CA HIS A 71 -7.16 16.25 -9.19
C HIS A 71 -7.86 17.33 -10.02
N THR A 72 -7.38 18.57 -9.98
CA THR A 72 -7.98 19.71 -10.68
C THR A 72 -7.98 19.53 -12.21
N GLU A 73 -6.90 18.97 -12.78
CA GLU A 73 -6.84 18.71 -14.23
C GLU A 73 -7.84 17.63 -14.65
N VAL A 74 -8.00 16.58 -13.86
CA VAL A 74 -8.98 15.52 -14.16
C VAL A 74 -10.40 16.01 -13.95
N GLU A 75 -10.65 16.77 -12.88
CA GLU A 75 -11.97 17.34 -12.58
C GLU A 75 -12.45 18.29 -13.69
N ALA A 76 -11.55 19.06 -14.30
CA ALA A 76 -11.90 19.94 -15.41
C ALA A 76 -12.43 19.19 -16.65
N GLU A 77 -12.01 17.94 -16.85
CA GLU A 77 -12.41 17.13 -18.00
C GLU A 77 -13.53 16.13 -17.69
N THR A 78 -13.47 15.50 -16.51
CA THR A 78 -14.41 14.44 -16.10
C THR A 78 -14.93 14.64 -14.68
N PRO A 79 -15.62 15.78 -14.39
CA PRO A 79 -15.99 16.15 -13.01
C PRO A 79 -16.86 15.09 -12.31
N ASP A 80 -17.84 14.54 -13.01
CA ASP A 80 -18.76 13.58 -12.40
C ASP A 80 -18.07 12.25 -12.11
N LEU A 81 -17.16 11.81 -12.97
CA LEU A 81 -16.44 10.56 -12.79
C LEU A 81 -15.45 10.64 -11.61
N ILE A 82 -14.67 11.71 -11.52
CA ILE A 82 -13.71 11.85 -10.42
C ILE A 82 -14.41 12.03 -9.06
N ARG A 83 -15.54 12.75 -9.02
CA ARG A 83 -16.38 12.85 -7.81
C ARG A 83 -16.91 11.48 -7.41
N ALA A 84 -17.54 10.75 -8.34
CA ALA A 84 -18.04 9.40 -8.07
C ALA A 84 -16.94 8.47 -7.58
N PHE A 85 -15.72 8.57 -8.10
CA PHE A 85 -14.57 7.76 -7.68
C PHE A 85 -14.19 8.01 -6.21
N TRP A 86 -14.17 9.27 -5.74
CA TRP A 86 -13.79 9.62 -4.37
C TRP A 86 -14.95 9.58 -3.38
N ASP A 87 -16.16 9.94 -3.80
CA ASP A 87 -17.34 10.03 -2.90
C ASP A 87 -18.00 8.66 -2.69
N THR A 88 -17.92 7.78 -3.70
CA THR A 88 -18.51 6.43 -3.66
C THR A 88 -17.51 5.36 -4.09
N PRO A 89 -16.37 5.25 -3.41
CA PRO A 89 -15.31 4.32 -3.81
C PRO A 89 -15.81 2.87 -3.77
N GLY A 90 -15.51 2.13 -4.83
CA GLY A 90 -15.96 0.74 -5.00
C GLY A 90 -15.69 0.28 -6.41
N ALA A 91 -16.74 0.21 -7.24
CA ALA A 91 -16.65 -0.25 -8.64
C ALA A 91 -16.27 0.84 -9.63
N VAL A 92 -16.36 2.12 -9.25
CA VAL A 92 -15.98 3.25 -10.12
C VAL A 92 -14.48 3.20 -10.37
N ARG A 93 -14.07 3.43 -11.62
CA ARG A 93 -12.65 3.37 -12.02
C ARG A 93 -12.28 4.51 -12.96
N PRO A 94 -11.03 4.98 -12.93
CA PRO A 94 -10.48 5.81 -13.99
C PRO A 94 -10.54 5.08 -15.35
N PRO A 95 -10.63 5.79 -16.49
CA PRO A 95 -10.48 5.15 -17.80
C PRO A 95 -9.16 4.36 -17.86
N ASP A 96 -9.21 3.12 -18.30
CA ASP A 96 -8.09 2.18 -18.38
C ASP A 96 -7.37 1.90 -17.04
N GLY A 97 -8.02 2.23 -15.90
CA GLY A 97 -7.48 2.03 -14.56
C GLY A 97 -8.23 1.03 -13.72
N GLU A 98 -7.82 0.90 -12.46
CA GLU A 98 -8.44 0.03 -11.46
C GLU A 98 -9.52 0.77 -10.66
N SER A 99 -10.56 0.03 -10.28
CA SER A 99 -11.45 0.44 -9.21
C SER A 99 -10.85 0.11 -7.83
N TRP A 100 -11.43 0.66 -6.77
CA TRP A 100 -11.06 0.29 -5.40
C TRP A 100 -11.29 -1.20 -5.12
N THR A 101 -12.33 -1.78 -5.71
CA THR A 101 -12.63 -3.22 -5.60
C THR A 101 -11.56 -4.09 -6.27
N ASP A 102 -11.03 -3.65 -7.42
CA ASP A 102 -9.94 -4.38 -8.11
C ASP A 102 -8.67 -4.37 -7.27
N LEU A 103 -8.28 -3.19 -6.74
CA LEU A 103 -7.15 -3.05 -5.82
C LEU A 103 -7.31 -3.98 -4.61
N ASN A 104 -8.46 -3.93 -3.94
CA ASN A 104 -8.74 -4.79 -2.78
C ASN A 104 -8.58 -6.27 -3.12
N THR A 105 -9.14 -6.70 -4.23
CA THR A 105 -9.10 -8.11 -4.64
C THR A 105 -7.68 -8.62 -4.78
N ARG A 106 -6.78 -7.87 -5.46
CA ARG A 106 -5.40 -8.32 -5.66
C ARG A 106 -4.54 -8.19 -4.41
N VAL A 107 -4.68 -7.10 -3.63
CA VAL A 107 -3.92 -6.89 -2.40
C VAL A 107 -4.29 -7.94 -1.35
N TRP A 108 -5.57 -8.24 -1.20
CA TRP A 108 -6.02 -9.27 -0.25
C TRP A 108 -5.54 -10.66 -0.65
N ALA A 109 -5.62 -11.02 -1.92
CA ALA A 109 -5.07 -12.28 -2.42
C ALA A 109 -3.55 -12.38 -2.19
N ALA A 110 -2.80 -11.28 -2.38
CA ALA A 110 -1.36 -11.25 -2.10
C ALA A 110 -1.06 -11.42 -0.61
N THR A 111 -1.80 -10.74 0.27
CA THR A 111 -1.62 -10.88 1.72
C THR A 111 -1.98 -12.27 2.23
N ASP A 112 -3.04 -12.89 1.70
CA ASP A 112 -3.42 -14.27 2.04
C ASP A 112 -2.33 -15.27 1.64
N ARG A 113 -1.80 -15.14 0.42
CA ARG A 113 -0.70 -15.97 -0.06
C ARG A 113 0.54 -15.79 0.81
N LEU A 114 0.95 -14.55 1.10
CA LEU A 114 2.13 -14.29 1.93
C LEU A 114 1.99 -14.90 3.34
N THR A 115 0.83 -14.79 3.96
CA THR A 115 0.62 -15.37 5.30
C THR A 115 0.54 -16.90 5.28
N ALA A 116 0.05 -17.49 4.19
CA ALA A 116 0.05 -18.95 4.00
C ALA A 116 1.47 -19.50 3.73
N ASP A 117 2.29 -18.78 2.95
CA ASP A 117 3.65 -19.18 2.62
C ASP A 117 4.63 -19.00 3.79
N PHE A 118 4.33 -18.08 4.71
CA PHE A 118 5.18 -17.74 5.88
C PHE A 118 4.40 -17.79 7.20
N PRO A 119 3.86 -18.96 7.60
CA PRO A 119 3.03 -19.07 8.79
C PRO A 119 3.83 -18.72 10.06
N GLY A 120 3.25 -17.85 10.90
CA GLY A 120 3.85 -17.42 12.16
C GLY A 120 5.09 -16.52 12.04
N ARG A 121 5.44 -16.08 10.81
CA ARG A 121 6.59 -15.19 10.58
C ARG A 121 6.14 -13.73 10.49
N ASN A 122 7.05 -12.85 10.89
CA ASN A 122 6.92 -11.44 10.57
C ASN A 122 7.16 -11.19 9.10
N ILE A 123 6.27 -10.41 8.45
CA ILE A 123 6.35 -10.04 7.04
C ILE A 123 6.33 -8.52 6.96
N VAL A 124 7.40 -7.92 6.45
CA VAL A 124 7.46 -6.50 6.15
C VAL A 124 7.07 -6.31 4.70
N VAL A 125 5.94 -5.65 4.47
CA VAL A 125 5.46 -5.29 3.14
C VAL A 125 5.73 -3.81 2.93
N VAL A 126 6.67 -3.48 2.05
CA VAL A 126 6.89 -2.09 1.63
C VAL A 126 5.97 -1.83 0.46
N ALA A 127 4.94 -1.03 0.67
CA ALA A 127 3.86 -0.84 -0.28
C ALA A 127 3.52 0.66 -0.48
N HIS A 128 2.27 0.95 -0.76
CA HIS A 128 1.78 2.26 -1.16
C HIS A 128 0.53 2.64 -0.36
N PHE A 129 0.15 3.91 -0.41
CA PHE A 129 -0.99 4.46 0.30
C PHE A 129 -2.27 3.63 0.11
N GLY A 130 -2.70 3.41 -1.14
CA GLY A 130 -3.93 2.68 -1.43
C GLY A 130 -3.85 1.21 -1.03
N ALA A 131 -2.71 0.54 -1.27
CA ALA A 131 -2.50 -0.84 -0.87
C ALA A 131 -2.54 -1.02 0.66
N ILE A 132 -1.98 -0.07 1.44
CA ILE A 132 -2.04 -0.08 2.91
C ILE A 132 -3.47 0.16 3.38
N LEU A 133 -4.18 1.14 2.82
CA LEU A 133 -5.59 1.40 3.17
C LEU A 133 -6.50 0.21 2.86
N SER A 134 -6.25 -0.50 1.76
CA SER A 134 -6.95 -1.74 1.41
C SER A 134 -6.79 -2.81 2.51
N ALA A 135 -5.57 -2.97 3.03
CA ALA A 135 -5.29 -3.89 4.13
C ALA A 135 -5.95 -3.43 5.44
N VAL A 136 -5.93 -2.13 5.76
CA VAL A 136 -6.62 -1.54 6.91
C VAL A 136 -8.12 -1.76 6.81
N GLN A 137 -8.71 -1.51 5.64
CA GLN A 137 -10.14 -1.76 5.38
C GLN A 137 -10.52 -3.19 5.75
N ARG A 138 -9.74 -4.16 5.28
CA ARG A 138 -9.98 -5.58 5.56
C ARG A 138 -9.87 -5.91 7.04
N ALA A 139 -8.78 -5.47 7.68
CA ALA A 139 -8.48 -5.80 9.07
C ALA A 139 -9.49 -5.21 10.06
N CYS A 140 -10.05 -4.05 9.75
CA CYS A 140 -11.02 -3.35 10.59
C CYS A 140 -12.48 -3.57 10.17
N GLY A 141 -12.75 -4.26 9.05
CA GLY A 141 -14.11 -4.43 8.52
C GLY A 141 -14.77 -3.11 8.08
N LEU A 142 -13.98 -2.16 7.57
CA LEU A 142 -14.43 -0.82 7.21
C LEU A 142 -15.13 -0.81 5.83
N THR A 143 -15.99 0.18 5.63
CA THR A 143 -16.39 0.57 4.28
C THR A 143 -15.21 1.27 3.56
N PRO A 144 -15.20 1.31 2.23
CA PRO A 144 -14.14 2.03 1.49
C PRO A 144 -14.00 3.50 1.93
N LEU A 145 -15.11 4.19 2.11
CA LEU A 145 -15.11 5.59 2.53
C LEU A 145 -14.51 5.79 3.94
N GLN A 146 -14.79 4.85 4.87
CA GLN A 146 -14.15 4.86 6.18
C GLN A 146 -12.65 4.59 6.10
N ALA A 147 -12.20 3.68 5.22
CA ALA A 147 -10.78 3.44 4.99
C ALA A 147 -10.07 4.72 4.49
N PHE A 148 -10.68 5.47 3.58
CA PHE A 148 -10.13 6.71 3.03
C PHE A 148 -10.02 7.85 4.07
N SER A 149 -10.66 7.75 5.24
CA SER A 149 -10.47 8.72 6.32
C SER A 149 -9.15 8.56 7.07
N HIS A 150 -8.45 7.43 6.90
CA HIS A 150 -7.14 7.22 7.51
C HIS A 150 -6.04 7.90 6.71
N ARG A 151 -5.11 8.50 7.43
CA ARG A 151 -3.87 9.04 6.87
C ARG A 151 -2.78 7.96 6.87
N ILE A 152 -2.00 7.92 5.80
CA ILE A 152 -0.80 7.09 5.67
C ILE A 152 0.32 7.99 5.13
N ASP A 153 1.30 8.27 5.96
CA ASP A 153 2.47 9.07 5.61
C ASP A 153 3.58 8.21 5.01
N ASN A 154 4.48 8.83 4.26
CA ASN A 154 5.69 8.15 3.81
C ASN A 154 6.52 7.69 5.02
N PHE A 155 7.13 6.52 4.92
CA PHE A 155 7.91 5.86 5.99
C PHE A 155 7.13 5.56 7.28
N SER A 156 5.80 5.71 7.28
CA SER A 156 4.98 5.25 8.41
C SER A 156 4.84 3.73 8.42
N VAL A 157 4.56 3.18 9.60
CA VAL A 157 4.31 1.75 9.80
C VAL A 157 2.85 1.55 10.20
N THR A 158 2.19 0.64 9.49
CA THR A 158 0.88 0.10 9.86
C THR A 158 1.04 -1.37 10.14
N ASP A 159 0.78 -1.81 11.37
CA ASP A 159 0.95 -3.20 11.79
C ASP A 159 -0.39 -3.90 11.99
N MET A 160 -0.44 -5.16 11.53
CA MET A 160 -1.60 -6.03 11.70
C MET A 160 -1.18 -7.47 11.95
N THR A 161 -2.03 -8.22 12.63
CA THR A 161 -1.77 -9.63 12.98
C THR A 161 -2.93 -10.50 12.52
N LEU A 162 -2.63 -11.62 11.90
CA LEU A 162 -3.61 -12.65 11.58
C LEU A 162 -3.71 -13.66 12.72
N GLY A 163 -4.82 -13.63 13.44
CA GLY A 163 -5.13 -14.56 14.54
C GLY A 163 -6.27 -15.51 14.19
N PRO A 164 -6.68 -16.38 15.13
CA PRO A 164 -7.78 -17.32 14.92
C PRO A 164 -9.14 -16.67 14.60
N GLN A 165 -9.32 -15.41 15.01
CA GLN A 165 -10.53 -14.62 14.77
C GLN A 165 -10.43 -13.72 13.53
N GLY A 166 -9.37 -13.88 12.71
CA GLY A 166 -9.10 -13.04 11.54
C GLY A 166 -8.04 -11.98 11.80
N TRP A 167 -8.00 -10.98 10.93
CA TRP A 167 -7.07 -9.87 11.00
C TRP A 167 -7.40 -8.94 12.18
N GLN A 168 -6.37 -8.53 12.89
CA GLN A 168 -6.41 -7.53 13.95
C GLN A 168 -5.42 -6.42 13.61
N ILE A 169 -5.88 -5.16 13.72
CA ILE A 169 -5.04 -3.99 13.50
C ILE A 169 -4.34 -3.58 14.81
N GLY A 170 -3.07 -3.26 14.71
CA GLY A 170 -2.32 -2.61 15.78
C GLY A 170 -2.32 -1.09 15.58
N ARG A 171 -1.16 -0.54 15.23
CA ARG A 171 -1.03 0.90 14.94
C ARG A 171 -1.24 1.17 13.46
N ILE A 172 -1.89 2.29 13.16
CA ILE A 172 -2.02 2.82 11.81
C ILE A 172 -1.18 4.09 11.73
N ASN A 173 -0.40 4.26 10.66
CA ASN A 173 0.38 5.47 10.40
C ASN A 173 1.38 5.84 11.51
N HIS A 174 2.05 4.87 12.12
CA HIS A 174 3.04 5.13 13.15
C HIS A 174 4.35 5.64 12.54
N ILE A 175 4.81 6.82 12.96
CA ILE A 175 6.11 7.40 12.60
C ILE A 175 7.15 7.03 13.66
N VAL A 176 8.33 6.60 13.23
CA VAL A 176 9.43 6.10 14.07
C VAL A 176 10.46 7.19 14.35
#